data_23a97bbf54c53f502b8ee7301b0d2d5d
#
_entry.id   23a97bbf54c53f502b8ee7301b0d2d5d
#
_cell.length_a   1.000
_cell.length_b   1.000
_cell.length_c   1.000
_cell.angle_alpha   90.00
_cell.angle_beta   90.00
_cell.angle_gamma   90.00
#
_symmetry.space_group_name_H-M   'P 1'
#
loop_
_entity.id
_entity.type
_entity.pdbx_description
1 polymer ?
#
loop_
_entity_poly.entity_id
_entity_poly.type
_entity_poly.pdbx_seq_one_letter_code
_entity_poly.pdbx_strand_id
1 'polypeptide(L)'
;MQNEGTGDASILNSQFSTFTSPLPAAWDALLDRPFDREPFRQTLLAAEAAAALETVYPPRADWFAAFRLTPPERVRVVLLGRPFDRAPHRNTLAAAEAAAALETVYPPREDWFAALELTPPERVRVLILGQDPYHEPDQAMGLAFSVRPGVKLPPSLRNIYKELEGDLGRPAPETGDLTPWAEQGVLLLNTVLTVAAGRANSHKSLGWQALTREIIAAVCRLPQPVAFLLWGAPAQRAFAEAAGGRDQAAESKEAAPATGRRVPECGAALNSQFSTLNSQFPRLILTAPHPSPLSAYRGFFGSRPFSQINDFLTAQGEAPIRWTE
;
A
#
# COMPACT_ATOMS: atom_id res chain seq x y z
N MET A 1 -44.56 -35.77 -28.73
CA MET A 1 -43.62 -36.81 -28.29
C MET A 1 -42.53 -36.13 -27.47
N GLN A 2 -42.69 -36.32 -26.19
CA GLN A 2 -41.77 -35.88 -25.15
C GLN A 2 -40.46 -36.66 -25.28
N ASN A 3 -39.34 -36.05 -25.04
CA ASN A 3 -38.28 -36.77 -24.40
C ASN A 3 -37.46 -35.80 -23.53
N GLU A 4 -37.69 -35.96 -22.27
CA GLU A 4 -36.95 -35.35 -21.17
C GLU A 4 -35.56 -35.95 -21.11
N GLY A 5 -34.55 -35.10 -21.15
CA GLY A 5 -33.17 -35.45 -20.79
C GLY A 5 -32.93 -35.04 -19.35
N THR A 6 -33.41 -35.80 -18.39
CA THR A 6 -32.96 -35.80 -17.01
C THR A 6 -31.57 -36.39 -16.95
N GLY A 7 -30.56 -35.59 -17.19
CA GLY A 7 -29.14 -35.92 -16.95
C GLY A 7 -28.91 -36.02 -15.44
N ASP A 8 -28.65 -37.21 -15.10
CA ASP A 8 -28.39 -37.90 -13.87
C ASP A 8 -27.62 -37.13 -12.77
N ALA A 9 -28.38 -36.48 -11.90
CA ALA A 9 -27.83 -35.89 -10.65
C ALA A 9 -27.31 -36.99 -9.69
N SER A 10 -27.57 -38.27 -9.95
CA SER A 10 -27.14 -39.40 -9.11
C SER A 10 -25.69 -39.79 -9.33
N ILE A 11 -25.13 -39.54 -10.51
CA ILE A 11 -23.72 -39.85 -10.83
C ILE A 11 -22.76 -38.87 -10.15
N LEU A 12 -23.18 -37.62 -9.99
CA LEU A 12 -22.39 -36.59 -9.26
C LEU A 12 -22.29 -36.89 -7.74
N ASN A 13 -23.31 -37.48 -7.14
CA ASN A 13 -23.33 -37.77 -5.70
C ASN A 13 -22.48 -38.98 -5.29
N SER A 14 -22.21 -39.93 -6.17
CA SER A 14 -21.43 -41.15 -5.83
C SER A 14 -19.90 -40.94 -5.85
N GLN A 15 -19.39 -39.88 -6.47
CA GLN A 15 -17.95 -39.57 -6.48
C GLN A 15 -17.50 -38.78 -5.23
N PHE A 16 -18.41 -38.36 -4.34
CA PHE A 16 -18.13 -37.47 -3.24
C PHE A 16 -18.01 -38.12 -1.86
N SER A 17 -18.01 -39.42 -1.75
CA SER A 17 -17.85 -40.12 -0.45
C SER A 17 -16.45 -39.98 0.18
N THR A 18 -15.47 -39.40 -0.52
CA THR A 18 -14.09 -39.22 -0.05
C THR A 18 -13.51 -37.84 -0.36
N PHE A 19 -14.36 -36.79 -0.35
CA PHE A 19 -13.83 -35.44 -0.56
C PHE A 19 -12.94 -35.04 0.62
N THR A 20 -11.66 -34.88 0.34
CA THR A 20 -10.68 -34.38 1.33
C THR A 20 -10.58 -32.85 1.20
N SER A 21 -10.78 -32.12 2.31
CA SER A 21 -10.61 -30.66 2.32
C SER A 21 -9.22 -30.26 1.81
N PRO A 22 -9.13 -29.25 0.92
CA PRO A 22 -7.85 -28.74 0.44
C PRO A 22 -7.13 -27.88 1.47
N LEU A 23 -7.77 -27.61 2.62
CA LEU A 23 -7.19 -26.82 3.71
C LEU A 23 -6.33 -27.66 4.64
N PRO A 24 -5.28 -27.10 5.24
CA PRO A 24 -4.61 -27.72 6.39
C PRO A 24 -5.60 -27.96 7.55
N ALA A 25 -5.44 -29.06 8.27
CA ALA A 25 -6.38 -29.53 9.28
C ALA A 25 -6.73 -28.48 10.34
N ALA A 26 -5.75 -27.65 10.78
CA ALA A 26 -5.97 -26.61 11.75
C ALA A 26 -6.91 -25.49 11.22
N TRP A 27 -6.79 -25.14 9.95
CA TRP A 27 -7.68 -24.21 9.28
C TRP A 27 -9.06 -24.80 9.02
N ASP A 28 -9.11 -26.04 8.60
CA ASP A 28 -10.35 -26.74 8.34
C ASP A 28 -11.20 -26.84 9.60
N ALA A 29 -10.58 -27.17 10.74
CA ALA A 29 -11.23 -27.19 12.04
C ALA A 29 -11.70 -25.80 12.50
N LEU A 30 -10.85 -24.77 12.37
CA LEU A 30 -11.20 -23.40 12.76
C LEU A 30 -12.39 -22.84 11.98
N LEU A 31 -12.48 -23.16 10.70
CA LEU A 31 -13.56 -22.71 9.82
C LEU A 31 -14.78 -23.63 9.83
N ASP A 32 -14.83 -24.59 10.76
CA ASP A 32 -15.92 -25.56 10.91
C ASP A 32 -16.16 -26.33 9.59
N ARG A 33 -15.11 -26.89 9.02
CA ARG A 33 -15.11 -27.70 7.80
C ARG A 33 -15.88 -27.05 6.65
N PRO A 34 -15.40 -25.93 6.09
CA PRO A 34 -16.18 -25.13 5.13
C PRO A 34 -16.56 -25.93 3.88
N PHE A 35 -15.72 -26.90 3.46
CA PHE A 35 -15.97 -27.70 2.25
C PHE A 35 -16.95 -28.88 2.47
N ASP A 36 -17.40 -29.10 3.70
CA ASP A 36 -18.56 -29.97 3.97
C ASP A 36 -19.88 -29.25 3.64
N ARG A 37 -19.86 -27.92 3.46
CA ARG A 37 -21.02 -27.10 3.09
C ARG A 37 -21.11 -26.96 1.57
N GLU A 38 -22.29 -27.24 1.03
CA GLU A 38 -22.54 -27.26 -0.40
C GLU A 38 -22.08 -26.00 -1.17
N PRO A 39 -22.31 -24.76 -0.71
CA PRO A 39 -21.86 -23.58 -1.45
C PRO A 39 -20.35 -23.50 -1.68
N PHE A 40 -19.55 -23.89 -0.66
CA PHE A 40 -18.08 -23.87 -0.78
C PHE A 40 -17.58 -25.00 -1.68
N ARG A 41 -18.21 -26.18 -1.60
CA ARG A 41 -17.92 -27.33 -2.47
C ARG A 41 -18.19 -26.99 -3.93
N GLN A 42 -19.35 -26.39 -4.22
CA GLN A 42 -19.71 -25.96 -5.58
C GLN A 42 -18.73 -24.92 -6.14
N THR A 43 -18.29 -23.97 -5.31
CA THR A 43 -17.29 -22.98 -5.71
C THR A 43 -15.97 -23.62 -6.11
N LEU A 44 -15.49 -24.60 -5.32
CA LEU A 44 -14.25 -25.32 -5.65
C LEU A 44 -14.38 -26.12 -6.92
N LEU A 45 -15.48 -26.84 -7.09
CA LEU A 45 -15.76 -27.64 -8.31
C LEU A 45 -15.84 -26.75 -9.55
N ALA A 46 -16.46 -25.56 -9.44
CA ALA A 46 -16.51 -24.62 -10.54
C ALA A 46 -15.11 -24.09 -10.92
N ALA A 47 -14.27 -23.82 -9.90
CA ALA A 47 -12.88 -23.40 -10.14
C ALA A 47 -12.04 -24.51 -10.79
N GLU A 48 -12.22 -25.76 -10.37
CA GLU A 48 -11.55 -26.92 -10.97
C GLU A 48 -12.00 -27.18 -12.41
N ALA A 49 -13.30 -27.02 -12.69
CA ALA A 49 -13.84 -27.14 -14.04
C ALA A 49 -13.30 -26.04 -14.96
N ALA A 50 -13.21 -24.80 -14.48
CA ALA A 50 -12.61 -23.70 -15.22
C ALA A 50 -11.11 -23.98 -15.52
N ALA A 51 -10.36 -24.45 -14.52
CA ALA A 51 -8.94 -24.77 -14.69
C ALA A 51 -8.67 -25.95 -15.65
N ALA A 52 -9.68 -26.79 -15.92
CA ALA A 52 -9.60 -27.86 -16.92
C ALA A 52 -9.80 -27.33 -18.35
N LEU A 53 -10.43 -26.18 -18.52
CA LEU A 53 -10.79 -25.62 -19.83
C LEU A 53 -9.86 -24.46 -20.24
N GLU A 54 -9.30 -23.76 -19.27
CA GLU A 54 -8.46 -22.57 -19.51
C GLU A 54 -7.35 -22.43 -18.47
N THR A 55 -6.38 -21.56 -18.75
CA THR A 55 -5.32 -21.25 -17.78
C THR A 55 -5.87 -20.36 -16.66
N VAL A 56 -5.94 -20.90 -15.44
CA VAL A 56 -6.39 -20.17 -14.23
C VAL A 56 -5.20 -19.81 -13.36
N TYR A 57 -5.19 -18.61 -12.83
CA TYR A 57 -4.16 -18.11 -11.89
C TYR A 57 -4.74 -17.86 -10.50
N PRO A 58 -3.98 -18.13 -9.42
CA PRO A 58 -2.70 -18.86 -9.44
C PRO A 58 -2.86 -20.31 -9.90
N PRO A 59 -1.76 -21.05 -10.21
CA PRO A 59 -1.83 -22.47 -10.50
C PRO A 59 -2.54 -23.23 -9.37
N ARG A 60 -3.25 -24.32 -9.70
CA ARG A 60 -4.05 -25.12 -8.74
C ARG A 60 -3.28 -25.48 -7.47
N ALA A 61 -1.98 -25.76 -7.57
CA ALA A 61 -1.12 -26.06 -6.41
C ALA A 61 -1.03 -24.92 -5.39
N ASP A 62 -1.28 -23.69 -5.83
CA ASP A 62 -1.13 -22.48 -5.00
C ASP A 62 -2.47 -21.86 -4.55
N TRP A 63 -3.63 -22.42 -4.94
CA TRP A 63 -4.93 -21.86 -4.56
C TRP A 63 -5.11 -21.69 -3.05
N PHE A 64 -4.50 -22.55 -2.24
CA PHE A 64 -4.57 -22.53 -0.79
C PHE A 64 -3.22 -22.25 -0.13
N ALA A 65 -2.28 -21.63 -0.86
CA ALA A 65 -0.92 -21.36 -0.35
C ALA A 65 -0.94 -20.52 0.93
N ALA A 66 -1.79 -19.48 1.02
CA ALA A 66 -1.91 -18.65 2.19
C ALA A 66 -2.22 -19.45 3.46
N PHE A 67 -3.11 -20.42 3.37
CA PHE A 67 -3.47 -21.28 4.51
C PHE A 67 -2.36 -22.27 4.87
N ARG A 68 -1.59 -22.74 3.88
CA ARG A 68 -0.44 -23.63 4.15
C ARG A 68 0.73 -22.92 4.78
N LEU A 69 0.97 -21.66 4.38
CA LEU A 69 2.10 -20.86 4.85
C LEU A 69 1.85 -20.20 6.21
N THR A 70 0.57 -19.98 6.56
CA THR A 70 0.21 -19.27 7.80
C THR A 70 -0.80 -20.10 8.59
N PRO A 71 -0.38 -20.91 9.55
CA PRO A 71 -1.30 -21.65 10.41
C PRO A 71 -2.11 -20.69 11.30
N PRO A 72 -3.35 -21.06 11.70
CA PRO A 72 -4.31 -20.17 12.35
C PRO A 72 -3.78 -19.45 13.59
N GLU A 73 -2.99 -20.16 14.40
CA GLU A 73 -2.39 -19.64 15.65
C GLU A 73 -1.32 -18.56 15.41
N ARG A 74 -0.81 -18.46 14.19
CA ARG A 74 0.18 -17.44 13.78
C ARG A 74 -0.43 -16.28 13.03
N VAL A 75 -1.74 -16.31 12.76
CA VAL A 75 -2.42 -15.23 12.07
C VAL A 75 -2.53 -14.01 13.00
N ARG A 76 -1.87 -12.95 12.63
CA ARG A 76 -1.99 -11.64 13.29
C ARG A 76 -2.79 -10.64 12.47
N VAL A 77 -2.79 -10.79 11.15
CA VAL A 77 -3.52 -9.93 10.20
C VAL A 77 -4.07 -10.80 9.09
N VAL A 78 -5.36 -10.67 8.81
CA VAL A 78 -5.98 -11.25 7.62
C VAL A 78 -6.20 -10.12 6.61
N LEU A 79 -5.39 -10.10 5.56
CA LEU A 79 -5.62 -9.24 4.42
C LEU A 79 -6.56 -9.99 3.45
N LEU A 80 -7.85 -9.76 3.62
CA LEU A 80 -8.84 -10.15 2.61
C LEU A 80 -8.77 -9.13 1.49
N GLY A 81 -7.79 -9.30 0.61
CA GLY A 81 -7.58 -8.44 -0.53
C GLY A 81 -7.82 -9.18 -1.82
N ARG A 82 -8.65 -8.56 -2.63
CA ARG A 82 -8.63 -8.69 -4.08
C ARG A 82 -8.08 -7.36 -4.63
N PRO A 83 -6.81 -6.99 -4.38
CA PRO A 83 -6.33 -5.67 -4.78
C PRO A 83 -6.46 -5.48 -6.29
N PHE A 84 -6.29 -6.55 -7.08
CA PHE A 84 -6.41 -6.49 -8.53
C PHE A 84 -7.68 -7.10 -9.11
N ASP A 85 -8.57 -7.67 -8.29
CA ASP A 85 -9.82 -8.29 -8.74
C ASP A 85 -10.96 -7.27 -8.87
N ARG A 86 -10.85 -6.13 -8.22
CA ARG A 86 -11.73 -4.99 -8.46
C ARG A 86 -11.41 -4.41 -9.84
N ALA A 87 -12.44 -4.23 -10.67
CA ALA A 87 -12.28 -3.69 -12.01
C ALA A 87 -11.37 -2.44 -12.09
N PRO A 88 -11.45 -1.45 -11.17
CA PRO A 88 -10.54 -0.30 -11.17
C PRO A 88 -9.06 -0.70 -11.07
N HIS A 89 -8.71 -1.65 -10.22
CA HIS A 89 -7.29 -2.01 -9.99
C HIS A 89 -6.75 -2.89 -11.12
N ARG A 90 -7.55 -3.81 -11.67
CA ARG A 90 -7.19 -4.55 -12.89
C ARG A 90 -6.94 -3.61 -14.06
N ASN A 91 -7.82 -2.65 -14.25
CA ASN A 91 -7.68 -1.67 -15.33
C ASN A 91 -6.43 -0.81 -15.14
N THR A 92 -6.10 -0.43 -13.89
CA THR A 92 -4.87 0.31 -13.57
C THR A 92 -3.62 -0.49 -13.92
N LEU A 93 -3.54 -1.76 -13.49
CA LEU A 93 -2.40 -2.62 -13.80
C LEU A 93 -2.27 -2.85 -15.31
N ALA A 94 -3.37 -3.19 -15.99
CA ALA A 94 -3.39 -3.38 -17.44
C ALA A 94 -2.97 -2.11 -18.20
N ALA A 95 -3.41 -0.93 -17.76
CA ALA A 95 -3.02 0.34 -18.36
C ALA A 95 -1.53 0.65 -18.16
N ALA A 96 -0.96 0.33 -16.98
CA ALA A 96 0.46 0.49 -16.72
C ALA A 96 1.31 -0.49 -17.55
N GLU A 97 0.87 -1.74 -17.68
CA GLU A 97 1.52 -2.75 -18.52
C GLU A 97 1.45 -2.39 -20.02
N ALA A 98 0.31 -1.87 -20.47
CA ALA A 98 0.17 -1.37 -21.85
C ALA A 98 1.10 -0.17 -22.11
N ALA A 99 1.22 0.76 -21.16
CA ALA A 99 2.17 1.86 -21.25
C ALA A 99 3.62 1.34 -21.34
N ALA A 100 4.00 0.38 -20.50
CA ALA A 100 5.33 -0.21 -20.49
C ALA A 100 5.66 -1.00 -21.77
N ALA A 101 4.65 -1.46 -22.51
CA ALA A 101 4.83 -2.08 -23.82
C ALA A 101 5.08 -1.07 -24.95
N LEU A 102 4.70 0.20 -24.76
CA LEU A 102 4.79 1.25 -25.78
C LEU A 102 5.95 2.21 -25.55
N GLU A 103 6.39 2.37 -24.32
CA GLU A 103 7.42 3.35 -23.94
C GLU A 103 8.23 2.87 -22.73
N THR A 104 9.38 3.50 -22.47
CA THR A 104 10.16 3.22 -21.28
C THR A 104 9.44 3.75 -20.04
N VAL A 105 9.17 2.89 -19.08
CA VAL A 105 8.48 3.18 -17.82
C VAL A 105 9.41 2.94 -16.63
N TYR A 106 9.37 3.84 -15.66
CA TYR A 106 10.10 3.72 -14.40
C TYR A 106 9.16 3.61 -13.20
N PRO A 107 9.54 2.89 -12.15
CA PRO A 107 10.67 1.93 -12.12
C PRO A 107 10.42 0.76 -13.09
N PRO A 108 11.38 -0.15 -13.31
CA PRO A 108 11.17 -1.42 -13.99
C PRO A 108 10.01 -2.21 -13.35
N ARG A 109 9.35 -3.09 -14.13
CA ARG A 109 8.13 -3.78 -13.71
C ARG A 109 8.28 -4.56 -12.40
N GLU A 110 9.41 -5.18 -12.19
CA GLU A 110 9.77 -5.92 -10.98
C GLU A 110 9.76 -5.07 -9.72
N ASP A 111 9.97 -3.76 -9.84
CA ASP A 111 10.06 -2.84 -8.71
C ASP A 111 8.74 -2.06 -8.44
N TRP A 112 7.68 -2.26 -9.24
CA TRP A 112 6.44 -1.45 -9.08
C TRP A 112 5.86 -1.53 -7.67
N PHE A 113 6.03 -2.66 -6.99
CA PHE A 113 5.50 -2.93 -5.66
C PHE A 113 6.57 -3.09 -4.57
N ALA A 114 7.83 -2.74 -4.86
CA ALA A 114 8.95 -2.93 -3.94
C ALA A 114 8.71 -2.35 -2.54
N ALA A 115 8.04 -1.18 -2.44
CA ALA A 115 7.69 -0.59 -1.15
C ALA A 115 6.81 -1.51 -0.29
N LEU A 116 5.86 -2.22 -0.90
CA LEU A 116 4.95 -3.14 -0.22
C LEU A 116 5.62 -4.47 0.14
N GLU A 117 6.54 -4.93 -0.71
CA GLU A 117 7.29 -6.16 -0.51
C GLU A 117 8.31 -6.02 0.63
N LEU A 118 9.04 -4.90 0.66
CA LEU A 118 10.02 -4.61 1.70
C LEU A 118 9.38 -4.24 3.05
N THR A 119 8.19 -3.64 3.02
CA THR A 119 7.48 -3.21 4.23
C THR A 119 6.07 -3.81 4.26
N PRO A 120 5.93 -5.11 4.55
CA PRO A 120 4.63 -5.75 4.69
C PRO A 120 3.83 -5.16 5.87
N PRO A 121 2.50 -5.27 5.87
CA PRO A 121 1.60 -4.57 6.80
C PRO A 121 1.97 -4.72 8.28
N GLU A 122 2.37 -5.91 8.70
CA GLU A 122 2.75 -6.21 10.09
C GLU A 122 4.05 -5.53 10.53
N ARG A 123 4.84 -5.04 9.58
CA ARG A 123 6.10 -4.35 9.84
C ARG A 123 5.99 -2.83 9.70
N VAL A 124 4.87 -2.30 9.22
CA VAL A 124 4.70 -0.86 9.02
C VAL A 124 4.72 -0.13 10.36
N ARG A 125 5.68 0.77 10.52
CA ARG A 125 5.88 1.63 11.69
C ARG A 125 5.83 3.11 11.32
N VAL A 126 6.22 3.43 10.09
CA VAL A 126 6.18 4.77 9.51
C VAL A 126 5.64 4.68 8.10
N LEU A 127 4.76 5.61 7.70
CA LEU A 127 4.37 5.80 6.31
C LEU A 127 4.88 7.16 5.83
N ILE A 128 5.70 7.17 4.77
CA ILE A 128 6.12 8.38 4.06
C ILE A 128 5.50 8.36 2.66
N LEU A 129 4.74 9.41 2.31
CA LEU A 129 4.08 9.50 1.01
C LEU A 129 4.88 10.36 0.03
N GLY A 130 5.26 9.75 -1.09
CA GLY A 130 5.72 10.42 -2.29
C GLY A 130 4.59 10.64 -3.30
N GLN A 131 4.87 11.36 -4.38
CA GLN A 131 3.91 11.64 -5.44
C GLN A 131 4.00 10.61 -6.57
N ASP A 132 5.09 10.60 -7.30
CA ASP A 132 5.39 9.70 -8.41
C ASP A 132 6.90 9.33 -8.39
N PRO A 133 7.31 8.28 -9.10
CA PRO A 133 8.72 7.90 -9.17
C PRO A 133 9.57 8.96 -9.88
N TYR A 134 10.87 8.94 -9.65
CA TYR A 134 11.82 9.67 -10.49
C TYR A 134 11.74 9.18 -11.93
N HIS A 135 11.82 10.10 -12.89
CA HIS A 135 11.60 9.81 -14.32
C HIS A 135 12.88 9.76 -15.16
N GLU A 136 14.05 9.97 -14.55
CA GLU A 136 15.32 9.83 -15.22
C GLU A 136 15.85 8.38 -15.16
N PRO A 137 16.69 7.96 -16.09
CA PRO A 137 17.27 6.62 -16.10
C PRO A 137 17.93 6.25 -14.79
N ASP A 138 17.80 4.97 -14.40
CA ASP A 138 18.44 4.33 -13.25
C ASP A 138 18.14 4.93 -11.87
N GLN A 139 17.20 5.88 -11.77
CA GLN A 139 16.84 6.50 -10.50
C GLN A 139 15.84 5.69 -9.70
N ALA A 140 14.63 5.49 -10.27
CA ALA A 140 13.52 4.89 -9.56
C ALA A 140 13.74 3.40 -9.25
N MET A 141 13.37 2.99 -8.03
CA MET A 141 13.50 1.63 -7.51
C MET A 141 12.26 1.17 -6.74
N GLY A 142 11.10 1.77 -6.99
CA GLY A 142 9.83 1.42 -6.34
C GLY A 142 9.63 1.96 -4.93
N LEU A 143 10.60 2.68 -4.37
CA LEU A 143 10.55 3.35 -3.06
C LEU A 143 10.47 4.86 -3.25
N ALA A 144 9.52 5.52 -2.58
CA ALA A 144 9.39 6.97 -2.61
C ALA A 144 10.68 7.66 -2.12
N PHE A 145 11.13 8.68 -2.84
CA PHE A 145 12.34 9.47 -2.57
C PHE A 145 13.68 8.72 -2.73
N SER A 146 13.67 7.39 -2.84
CA SER A 146 14.86 6.56 -2.98
C SER A 146 15.37 6.52 -4.40
N VAL A 147 16.69 6.41 -4.55
CA VAL A 147 17.36 6.15 -5.84
C VAL A 147 18.33 4.98 -5.71
N ARG A 148 18.61 4.33 -6.83
CA ARG A 148 19.55 3.20 -6.87
C ARG A 148 20.94 3.61 -6.38
N PRO A 149 21.70 2.66 -5.80
CA PRO A 149 23.11 2.89 -5.43
C PRO A 149 23.93 3.46 -6.59
N GLY A 150 24.81 4.41 -6.28
CA GLY A 150 25.67 5.07 -7.28
C GLY A 150 25.00 6.21 -8.06
N VAL A 151 23.70 6.41 -7.92
CA VAL A 151 23.00 7.54 -8.54
C VAL A 151 23.20 8.81 -7.69
N LYS A 152 23.41 9.94 -8.37
CA LYS A 152 23.50 11.24 -7.72
C LYS A 152 22.23 11.58 -6.96
N LEU A 153 22.36 12.02 -5.72
CA LEU A 153 21.22 12.39 -4.87
C LEU A 153 20.32 13.45 -5.54
N PRO A 154 19.04 13.15 -5.77
CA PRO A 154 18.08 14.13 -6.27
C PRO A 154 17.90 15.31 -5.30
N PRO A 155 17.46 16.48 -5.79
CA PRO A 155 17.35 17.69 -4.97
C PRO A 155 16.46 17.51 -3.73
N SER A 156 15.34 16.78 -3.85
CA SER A 156 14.45 16.53 -2.71
C SER A 156 15.11 15.64 -1.66
N LEU A 157 15.80 14.57 -2.07
CA LEU A 157 16.50 13.68 -1.13
C LEU A 157 17.67 14.39 -0.43
N ARG A 158 18.40 15.25 -1.13
CA ARG A 158 19.42 16.10 -0.49
C ARG A 158 18.85 16.98 0.61
N ASN A 159 17.66 17.55 0.39
CA ASN A 159 16.99 18.35 1.40
C ASN A 159 16.48 17.50 2.57
N ILE A 160 15.99 16.28 2.31
CA ILE A 160 15.63 15.32 3.34
C ILE A 160 16.85 15.01 4.21
N TYR A 161 17.99 14.73 3.61
CA TYR A 161 19.23 14.44 4.33
C TYR A 161 19.76 15.65 5.12
N LYS A 162 19.66 16.86 4.55
CA LYS A 162 20.02 18.08 5.27
C LYS A 162 19.13 18.30 6.52
N GLU A 163 17.84 18.02 6.43
CA GLU A 163 16.94 18.05 7.58
C GLU A 163 17.26 16.97 8.60
N LEU A 164 17.57 15.75 8.11
CA LEU A 164 17.99 14.63 8.95
C LEU A 164 19.23 14.98 9.80
N GLU A 165 20.27 15.55 9.16
CA GLU A 165 21.48 16.00 9.84
C GLU A 165 21.19 17.08 10.88
N GLY A 166 20.36 18.06 10.52
CA GLY A 166 19.95 19.15 11.42
C GLY A 166 19.12 18.66 12.59
N ASP A 167 18.27 17.65 12.40
CA ASP A 167 17.39 17.09 13.41
C ASP A 167 18.13 16.16 14.39
N LEU A 168 18.95 15.25 13.88
CA LEU A 168 19.59 14.19 14.68
C LEU A 168 21.04 14.54 15.10
N GLY A 169 21.65 15.56 14.51
CA GLY A 169 23.04 15.93 14.78
C GLY A 169 24.05 14.87 14.35
N ARG A 170 23.69 14.01 13.37
CA ARG A 170 24.51 12.94 12.81
C ARG A 170 24.60 13.09 11.29
N PRO A 171 25.71 12.69 10.65
CA PRO A 171 25.80 12.73 9.20
C PRO A 171 24.73 11.84 8.56
N ALA A 172 24.19 12.30 7.42
CA ALA A 172 23.29 11.52 6.60
C ALA A 172 24.00 10.34 5.93
N PRO A 173 23.26 9.33 5.41
CA PRO A 173 23.82 8.28 4.59
C PRO A 173 24.53 8.85 3.35
N GLU A 174 25.61 8.21 2.91
CA GLU A 174 26.33 8.59 1.69
C GLU A 174 25.60 8.16 0.41
N THR A 175 24.72 7.16 0.52
CA THR A 175 23.91 6.64 -0.59
C THR A 175 22.52 7.25 -0.61
N GLY A 176 21.89 7.27 -1.80
CA GLY A 176 20.48 7.64 -1.95
C GLY A 176 19.52 6.46 -1.86
N ASP A 177 20.01 5.28 -1.55
CA ASP A 177 19.22 4.08 -1.37
C ASP A 177 18.60 4.06 0.03
N LEU A 178 17.27 4.12 0.09
CA LEU A 178 16.48 4.11 1.33
C LEU A 178 15.96 2.70 1.69
N THR A 179 16.46 1.66 1.03
CA THR A 179 16.13 0.26 1.39
C THR A 179 16.32 -0.02 2.89
N PRO A 180 17.42 0.46 3.55
CA PRO A 180 17.58 0.27 4.99
C PRO A 180 16.47 0.88 5.85
N TRP A 181 15.80 1.95 5.37
CA TRP A 181 14.62 2.49 6.05
C TRP A 181 13.41 1.58 5.87
N ALA A 182 13.17 1.09 4.64
CA ALA A 182 12.07 0.19 4.35
C ALA A 182 12.16 -1.13 5.15
N GLU A 183 13.37 -1.70 5.27
CA GLU A 183 13.64 -2.90 6.07
C GLU A 183 13.38 -2.71 7.56
N GLN A 184 13.41 -1.47 8.05
CA GLN A 184 13.06 -1.13 9.43
C GLN A 184 11.57 -0.78 9.63
N GLY A 185 10.74 -0.94 8.61
CA GLY A 185 9.30 -0.69 8.68
C GLY A 185 8.87 0.71 8.26
N VAL A 186 9.69 1.41 7.46
CA VAL A 186 9.30 2.68 6.84
C VAL A 186 8.70 2.39 5.46
N LEU A 187 7.39 2.42 5.34
CA LEU A 187 6.69 2.27 4.07
C LEU A 187 6.87 3.55 3.22
N LEU A 188 7.74 3.47 2.22
CA LEU A 188 8.07 4.54 1.29
C LEU A 188 7.17 4.45 0.05
N LEU A 189 5.93 4.94 0.15
CA LEU A 189 4.89 4.74 -0.86
C LEU A 189 4.69 5.97 -1.74
N ASN A 190 4.80 5.82 -3.06
CA ASN A 190 4.31 6.82 -4.01
C ASN A 190 2.80 6.67 -4.24
N THR A 191 2.08 7.79 -4.43
CA THR A 191 0.65 7.75 -4.77
C THR A 191 0.40 7.32 -6.22
N VAL A 192 1.38 7.49 -7.11
CA VAL A 192 1.43 6.95 -8.47
C VAL A 192 2.66 6.06 -8.56
N LEU A 193 2.50 4.79 -8.92
CA LEU A 193 3.59 3.81 -8.81
C LEU A 193 4.51 3.75 -10.03
N THR A 194 4.11 4.34 -11.15
CA THR A 194 4.88 4.32 -12.40
C THR A 194 4.92 5.69 -13.06
N VAL A 195 5.91 5.91 -13.91
CA VAL A 195 6.08 7.14 -14.69
C VAL A 195 6.75 6.82 -16.02
N ALA A 196 6.41 7.54 -17.10
CA ALA A 196 7.15 7.44 -18.36
C ALA A 196 8.50 8.17 -18.28
N ALA A 197 9.51 7.63 -18.95
CA ALA A 197 10.84 8.21 -19.01
C ALA A 197 10.81 9.70 -19.40
N GLY A 198 11.52 10.54 -18.63
CA GLY A 198 11.63 11.98 -18.88
C GLY A 198 10.36 12.80 -18.64
N ARG A 199 9.24 12.20 -18.20
CA ARG A 199 7.93 12.89 -18.12
C ARG A 199 7.27 12.75 -16.76
N ALA A 200 7.62 13.63 -15.82
CA ALA A 200 6.99 13.66 -14.50
C ALA A 200 5.45 13.68 -14.58
N ASN A 201 4.78 13.01 -13.66
CA ASN A 201 3.31 12.91 -13.56
C ASN A 201 2.59 12.28 -14.80
N SER A 202 3.29 11.70 -15.75
CA SER A 202 2.71 11.14 -16.97
C SER A 202 1.66 10.06 -16.72
N HIS A 203 1.82 9.27 -15.65
CA HIS A 203 0.92 8.16 -15.31
C HIS A 203 -0.13 8.50 -14.24
N LYS A 204 -0.34 9.78 -13.94
CA LYS A 204 -1.35 10.23 -12.99
C LYS A 204 -2.77 9.75 -13.34
N SER A 205 -3.09 9.62 -14.62
CA SER A 205 -4.42 9.19 -15.11
C SER A 205 -4.61 7.68 -15.19
N LEU A 206 -3.58 6.86 -14.94
CA LEU A 206 -3.68 5.40 -15.05
C LEU A 206 -4.48 4.74 -13.91
N GLY A 207 -4.85 5.49 -12.85
CA GLY A 207 -5.69 4.99 -11.76
C GLY A 207 -4.93 4.51 -10.53
N TRP A 208 -3.60 4.64 -10.46
CA TRP A 208 -2.78 4.24 -9.32
C TRP A 208 -3.28 4.79 -7.99
N GLN A 209 -3.81 6.03 -7.97
CA GLN A 209 -4.31 6.66 -6.74
C GLN A 209 -5.52 5.94 -6.14
N ALA A 210 -6.30 5.19 -6.92
CA ALA A 210 -7.39 4.37 -6.38
C ALA A 210 -6.83 3.23 -5.52
N LEU A 211 -5.80 2.54 -6.02
CA LEU A 211 -5.11 1.48 -5.28
C LEU A 211 -4.38 2.02 -4.05
N THR A 212 -3.56 3.05 -4.22
CA THR A 212 -2.74 3.60 -3.13
C THR A 212 -3.58 4.23 -2.03
N ARG A 213 -4.75 4.80 -2.36
CA ARG A 213 -5.74 5.25 -1.36
C ARG A 213 -6.24 4.09 -0.49
N GLU A 214 -6.54 2.94 -1.08
CA GLU A 214 -6.94 1.75 -0.31
C GLU A 214 -5.80 1.23 0.58
N ILE A 215 -4.55 1.28 0.10
CA ILE A 215 -3.37 0.93 0.89
C ILE A 215 -3.22 1.88 2.09
N ILE A 216 -3.27 3.20 1.87
CA ILE A 216 -3.20 4.20 2.94
C ILE A 216 -4.31 3.97 3.97
N ALA A 217 -5.56 3.76 3.50
CA ALA A 217 -6.69 3.46 4.38
C ALA A 217 -6.49 2.16 5.18
N ALA A 218 -5.85 1.15 4.60
CA ALA A 218 -5.49 -0.08 5.31
C ALA A 218 -4.43 0.19 6.39
N VAL A 219 -3.38 0.96 6.06
CA VAL A 219 -2.34 1.36 7.02
C VAL A 219 -2.92 2.16 8.20
N CYS A 220 -3.92 3.02 7.94
CA CYS A 220 -4.62 3.74 9.01
C CYS A 220 -5.33 2.81 10.02
N ARG A 221 -5.68 1.59 9.61
CA ARG A 221 -6.40 0.60 10.44
C ARG A 221 -5.51 -0.46 11.09
N LEU A 222 -4.19 -0.43 10.85
CA LEU A 222 -3.27 -1.42 11.44
C LEU A 222 -3.32 -1.39 12.97
N PRO A 223 -3.14 -2.55 13.64
CA PRO A 223 -3.24 -2.64 15.10
C PRO A 223 -2.01 -2.13 15.86
N GLN A 224 -0.89 -1.90 15.17
CA GLN A 224 0.34 -1.38 15.78
C GLN A 224 0.41 0.16 15.72
N PRO A 225 1.28 0.81 16.52
CA PRO A 225 1.59 2.23 16.42
C PRO A 225 2.16 2.58 15.03
N VAL A 226 1.65 3.64 14.38
CA VAL A 226 2.15 4.09 13.08
C VAL A 226 2.31 5.60 13.06
N ALA A 227 3.47 6.09 12.62
CA ALA A 227 3.73 7.48 12.31
C ALA A 227 3.49 7.76 10.80
N PHE A 228 2.82 8.86 10.49
CA PHE A 228 2.55 9.32 9.13
C PHE A 228 3.33 10.61 8.87
N LEU A 229 4.16 10.59 7.85
CA LEU A 229 4.99 11.73 7.46
C LEU A 229 4.55 12.24 6.08
N LEU A 230 3.87 13.39 6.07
CA LEU A 230 3.12 13.91 4.93
C LEU A 230 3.74 15.21 4.42
N TRP A 231 4.63 15.11 3.46
CA TRP A 231 5.35 16.24 2.90
C TRP A 231 4.65 16.84 1.68
N GLY A 232 4.16 18.06 1.86
CA GLY A 232 3.48 18.84 0.84
C GLY A 232 1.99 18.52 0.68
N ALA A 233 1.26 19.45 0.09
CA ALA A 233 -0.19 19.38 -0.06
C ALA A 233 -0.69 18.13 -0.81
N PRO A 234 0.00 17.57 -1.83
CA PRO A 234 -0.45 16.34 -2.47
C PRO A 234 -0.50 15.14 -1.52
N ALA A 235 0.55 14.92 -0.70
CA ALA A 235 0.60 13.83 0.28
C ALA A 235 -0.47 14.01 1.37
N GLN A 236 -0.65 15.23 1.87
CA GLN A 236 -1.67 15.57 2.86
C GLN A 236 -3.09 15.32 2.34
N ARG A 237 -3.38 15.69 1.08
CA ARG A 237 -4.69 15.41 0.45
C ARG A 237 -4.93 13.93 0.26
N ALA A 238 -3.95 13.20 -0.29
CA ALA A 238 -4.08 11.75 -0.51
C ALA A 238 -4.37 11.01 0.80
N PHE A 239 -3.70 11.41 1.88
CA PHE A 239 -3.92 10.88 3.20
C PHE A 239 -5.32 11.23 3.75
N ALA A 240 -5.74 12.50 3.66
CA ALA A 240 -7.07 12.95 4.12
C ALA A 240 -8.21 12.22 3.39
N GLU A 241 -8.08 12.05 2.05
CA GLU A 241 -9.05 11.30 1.24
C GLU A 241 -9.12 9.82 1.63
N ALA A 242 -7.98 9.20 1.97
CA ALA A 242 -7.93 7.80 2.39
C ALA A 242 -8.47 7.58 3.81
N ALA A 243 -8.22 8.54 4.69
CA ALA A 243 -8.57 8.48 6.10
C ALA A 243 -10.03 8.88 6.37
N GLY A 244 -10.61 9.77 5.57
CA GLY A 244 -11.94 10.35 5.77
C GLY A 244 -13.13 9.42 5.54
N GLY A 245 -12.91 8.15 5.13
CA GLY A 245 -14.00 7.18 4.95
C GLY A 245 -14.98 7.52 3.81
N ARG A 246 -15.76 6.55 3.35
CA ARG A 246 -16.64 6.62 2.16
C ARG A 246 -17.80 7.61 2.21
N ASP A 247 -18.07 8.29 3.32
CA ASP A 247 -19.33 9.03 3.51
C ASP A 247 -19.29 10.51 3.11
N GLN A 248 -18.14 11.10 2.76
CA GLN A 248 -18.06 12.52 2.36
C GLN A 248 -17.83 12.79 0.87
N ALA A 249 -17.71 11.77 0.05
CA ALA A 249 -17.51 11.96 -1.40
C ALA A 249 -18.80 12.37 -2.16
N ALA A 250 -19.96 12.40 -1.52
CA ALA A 250 -21.24 12.72 -2.13
C ALA A 250 -21.71 14.18 -1.91
N GLU A 251 -21.16 14.93 -0.95
CA GLU A 251 -21.72 16.24 -0.57
C GLU A 251 -20.90 17.47 -0.95
N SER A 252 -19.71 17.33 -1.55
CA SER A 252 -18.89 18.50 -1.91
C SER A 252 -18.98 18.90 -3.39
N LYS A 253 -20.19 18.98 -3.94
CA LYS A 253 -20.47 19.65 -5.20
C LYS A 253 -21.31 20.91 -4.97
N GLU A 254 -20.86 21.83 -4.13
CA GLU A 254 -21.31 23.22 -4.20
C GLU A 254 -20.37 24.18 -3.45
N ALA A 255 -20.10 25.30 -4.15
CA ALA A 255 -19.62 26.58 -3.63
C ALA A 255 -18.16 26.69 -3.15
N ALA A 256 -17.29 27.14 -4.06
CA ALA A 256 -16.21 28.04 -3.67
C ALA A 256 -16.74 29.48 -3.58
N PRO A 257 -16.41 30.26 -2.53
CA PRO A 257 -16.19 31.67 -2.64
C PRO A 257 -14.74 32.03 -2.38
N ALA A 258 -14.19 32.78 -3.32
CA ALA A 258 -12.91 33.46 -3.20
C ALA A 258 -12.99 34.52 -2.10
N THR A 259 -12.29 34.33 -1.01
CA THR A 259 -11.80 35.42 -0.15
C THR A 259 -10.60 34.93 0.66
N GLY A 260 -9.51 35.71 0.58
CA GLY A 260 -8.25 35.43 1.25
C GLY A 260 -8.41 35.31 2.76
N ARG A 261 -8.18 34.11 3.26
CA ARG A 261 -7.99 33.81 4.66
C ARG A 261 -6.77 32.94 4.85
N ARG A 262 -5.91 33.30 5.78
CA ARG A 262 -4.75 32.51 6.24
C ARG A 262 -5.19 31.07 6.43
N VAL A 263 -4.44 30.15 5.82
CA VAL A 263 -4.60 28.70 5.99
C VAL A 263 -4.33 28.39 7.47
N PRO A 264 -5.28 27.79 8.23
CA PRO A 264 -4.99 27.28 9.57
C PRO A 264 -3.98 26.14 9.45
N GLU A 265 -3.15 25.96 10.47
CA GLU A 265 -2.19 24.86 10.57
C GLU A 265 -2.89 23.52 10.31
N CYS A 266 -2.63 22.93 9.15
CA CYS A 266 -3.33 21.74 8.64
C CYS A 266 -3.13 20.49 9.55
N GLY A 267 -2.05 20.46 10.33
CA GLY A 267 -1.72 19.36 11.23
C GLY A 267 -2.68 19.16 12.39
N ALA A 268 -3.17 20.25 13.00
CA ALA A 268 -4.10 20.15 14.13
C ALA A 268 -5.50 19.65 13.70
N ALA A 269 -5.95 20.05 12.51
CA ALA A 269 -7.22 19.60 11.96
C ALA A 269 -7.19 18.11 11.55
N LEU A 270 -6.07 17.64 11.00
CA LEU A 270 -5.88 16.22 10.66
C LEU A 270 -5.81 15.37 11.94
N ASN A 271 -5.07 15.78 12.96
CA ASN A 271 -5.00 15.05 14.23
C ASN A 271 -6.36 14.91 14.92
N SER A 272 -7.23 15.94 14.84
CA SER A 272 -8.57 15.88 15.44
C SER A 272 -9.51 14.92 14.73
N GLN A 273 -9.41 14.79 13.39
CA GLN A 273 -10.19 13.82 12.61
C GLN A 273 -9.78 12.37 12.88
N PHE A 274 -8.49 12.14 13.21
CA PHE A 274 -7.97 10.80 13.50
C PHE A 274 -8.26 10.32 14.91
N SER A 275 -8.41 11.23 15.88
CA SER A 275 -8.79 10.85 17.25
C SER A 275 -10.19 10.21 17.31
N THR A 276 -11.03 10.43 16.29
CA THR A 276 -12.36 9.83 16.19
C THR A 276 -12.41 8.49 15.45
N LEU A 277 -11.39 8.17 14.62
CA LEU A 277 -11.42 6.99 13.73
C LEU A 277 -10.86 5.71 14.35
N ASN A 278 -9.97 5.78 15.32
CA ASN A 278 -9.46 4.59 16.01
C ASN A 278 -8.70 4.94 17.30
N SER A 279 -9.42 5.19 18.38
CA SER A 279 -8.85 5.50 19.70
C SER A 279 -8.05 4.36 20.33
N GLN A 280 -8.05 3.17 19.72
CA GLN A 280 -7.39 1.98 20.27
C GLN A 280 -5.89 1.89 19.94
N PHE A 281 -5.44 2.54 18.85
CA PHE A 281 -4.05 2.40 18.41
C PHE A 281 -3.39 3.78 18.23
N PRO A 282 -2.19 3.99 18.81
CA PRO A 282 -1.49 5.27 18.72
C PRO A 282 -1.13 5.65 17.28
N ARG A 283 -1.37 6.91 16.92
CA ARG A 283 -1.03 7.49 15.61
C ARG A 283 -0.32 8.83 15.79
N LEU A 284 0.78 9.02 15.09
CA LEU A 284 1.47 10.30 14.98
C LEU A 284 1.32 10.81 13.53
N ILE A 285 0.83 12.02 13.33
CA ILE A 285 0.75 12.64 12.00
C ILE A 285 1.61 13.88 11.99
N LEU A 286 2.66 13.87 11.17
CA LEU A 286 3.56 14.97 10.96
C LEU A 286 3.37 15.54 9.55
N THR A 287 3.21 16.84 9.44
CA THR A 287 3.07 17.55 8.18
C THR A 287 4.14 18.61 8.03
N ALA A 288 4.68 18.75 6.82
CA ALA A 288 5.58 19.84 6.47
C ALA A 288 5.40 20.19 4.98
N PRO A 289 5.91 21.34 4.51
CA PRO A 289 6.09 21.59 3.09
C PRO A 289 6.90 20.49 2.40
N HIS A 290 6.77 20.35 1.07
CA HIS A 290 7.52 19.34 0.34
C HIS A 290 9.03 19.64 0.37
N PRO A 291 9.91 18.60 0.42
CA PRO A 291 11.37 18.77 0.48
C PRO A 291 12.00 19.30 -0.82
N SER A 292 11.22 19.58 -1.87
CA SER A 292 11.76 20.14 -3.12
C SER A 292 12.42 21.51 -2.88
N PRO A 293 13.41 21.91 -3.70
CA PRO A 293 14.05 23.22 -3.60
C PRO A 293 13.07 24.39 -3.62
N LEU A 294 11.92 24.24 -4.27
CA LEU A 294 10.89 25.27 -4.41
C LEU A 294 10.12 25.54 -3.10
N SER A 295 10.14 24.62 -2.15
CA SER A 295 9.31 24.68 -0.94
C SER A 295 10.05 24.38 0.36
N ALA A 296 11.23 23.81 0.33
CA ALA A 296 11.95 23.38 1.54
C ALA A 296 12.22 24.52 2.55
N TYR A 297 12.48 25.73 2.06
CA TYR A 297 12.71 26.91 2.91
C TYR A 297 11.44 27.53 3.50
N ARG A 298 10.25 26.96 3.17
CA ARG A 298 8.95 27.46 3.68
C ARG A 298 8.48 26.69 4.91
N GLY A 299 9.38 26.04 5.65
CA GLY A 299 9.09 25.31 6.89
C GLY A 299 9.27 23.78 6.79
N PHE A 300 9.92 23.26 5.74
CA PHE A 300 10.40 21.88 5.76
C PHE A 300 11.64 21.78 6.65
N PHE A 301 12.63 22.65 6.45
CA PHE A 301 13.80 22.71 7.32
C PHE A 301 13.41 23.18 8.71
N GLY A 302 13.86 22.46 9.74
CA GLY A 302 13.53 22.67 11.15
C GLY A 302 12.23 22.02 11.59
N SER A 303 11.55 21.23 10.72
CA SER A 303 10.34 20.48 11.09
C SER A 303 10.62 19.29 12.01
N ARG A 304 11.87 18.81 12.06
CA ARG A 304 12.41 17.79 12.97
C ARG A 304 11.57 16.49 13.00
N PRO A 305 11.22 15.90 11.85
CA PRO A 305 10.31 14.76 11.81
C PRO A 305 10.95 13.47 12.32
N PHE A 306 12.27 13.30 12.15
CA PHE A 306 12.97 12.05 12.44
C PHE A 306 13.08 11.79 13.95
N SER A 307 13.45 12.82 14.73
CA SER A 307 13.47 12.75 16.18
C SER A 307 12.07 12.55 16.75
N GLN A 308 11.07 13.30 16.26
CA GLN A 308 9.68 13.16 16.71
C GLN A 308 9.10 11.76 16.44
N ILE A 309 9.42 11.15 15.30
CA ILE A 309 9.01 9.76 15.00
C ILE A 309 9.68 8.80 15.98
N ASN A 310 10.98 8.95 16.23
CA ASN A 310 11.70 8.09 17.16
C ASN A 310 11.21 8.24 18.60
N ASP A 311 10.91 9.45 19.04
CA ASP A 311 10.31 9.71 20.36
C ASP A 311 8.94 9.04 20.48
N PHE A 312 8.10 9.17 19.44
CA PHE A 312 6.80 8.51 19.39
C PHE A 312 6.92 6.99 19.44
N LEU A 313 7.77 6.37 18.61
CA LEU A 313 7.96 4.92 18.59
C LEU A 313 8.48 4.41 19.94
N THR A 314 9.47 5.08 20.50
CA THR A 314 10.03 4.74 21.82
C THR A 314 8.98 4.83 22.93
N ALA A 315 8.13 5.86 22.91
CA ALA A 315 7.02 6.01 23.85
C ALA A 315 5.97 4.88 23.74
N GLN A 316 5.91 4.21 22.60
CA GLN A 316 5.04 3.04 22.36
C GLN A 316 5.75 1.70 22.63
N GLY A 317 6.99 1.70 23.13
CA GLY A 317 7.77 0.50 23.40
C GLY A 317 8.43 -0.10 22.15
N GLU A 318 8.43 0.64 21.03
CA GLU A 318 9.05 0.23 19.77
C GLU A 318 10.51 0.74 19.68
N ALA A 319 11.37 -0.01 18.99
CA ALA A 319 12.73 0.44 18.74
C ALA A 319 12.74 1.69 17.82
N PRO A 320 13.64 2.67 18.01
CA PRO A 320 13.75 3.80 17.10
C PRO A 320 14.21 3.37 15.72
N ILE A 321 13.88 4.15 14.68
CA ILE A 321 14.42 3.97 13.32
C ILE A 321 15.85 4.52 13.29
N ARG A 322 16.75 3.76 12.68
CA ARG A 322 18.17 4.14 12.46
C ARG A 322 18.27 4.84 11.11
N TRP A 323 17.90 6.11 11.10
CA TRP A 323 17.79 6.94 9.90
C TRP A 323 19.12 7.21 9.17
N THR A 324 20.24 7.05 9.86
CA THR A 324 21.60 7.37 9.35
C THR A 324 22.39 6.13 8.94
N GLU A 325 21.74 4.98 8.89
CA GLU A 325 22.35 3.72 8.45
C GLU A 325 21.94 3.36 7.04
#